data_52607d6f65bd07283e68a0d75c680cd9
#
_entry.id   52607d6f65bd07283e68a0d75c680cd9
#
_cell.length_a   1.000
_cell.length_b   1.000
_cell.length_c   1.000
_cell.angle_alpha   90.00
_cell.angle_beta   90.00
_cell.angle_gamma   90.00
#
_symmetry.space_group_name_H-M   'P 1'
#
loop_
_entity.id
_entity.type
_entity.pdbx_description
1 polymer ?
#
loop_
_entity_poly.entity_id
_entity_poly.type
_entity_poly.pdbx_seq_one_letter_code
_entity_poly.pdbx_strand_id
1 'polypeptide(L)'
;MDIYTTKVFEKNFNANSRIVVNQGGTRSSKTISILQLIIIRAFQESGKVYSICRKTLPALKGTAMRDFFDLLKDLDIYNVKHHNKSEHTYKLNNNIIEFLAVDEPQKIRGRKRNFAFLNECNEFTFEDFQQLALRTTEHIFIDFNPSDEFHWLYDKIIPRDDCTFIQSTYLDNPFLEPETIKEIERLKMDDNYWRVYGLGEKGVSMSTIFRNTKLIDKIPEDIKFVGYGLDWGFSSDPTALVEIYANETDIYLNELIYERELTNQDIGNKMRDLKIDRHQEIIADSSEPKSIEEIYRMHFNIKPSRK
;
A
#
# COMPACT_ATOMS: atom_id res chain seq x y z
N MET A 1 -15.44 28.68 -19.56
CA MET A 1 -14.33 28.12 -18.80
C MET A 1 -14.10 26.72 -19.31
N ASP A 2 -13.01 26.52 -20.02
CA ASP A 2 -12.70 25.22 -20.61
C ASP A 2 -11.68 24.52 -19.70
N ILE A 3 -12.01 23.30 -19.29
CA ILE A 3 -11.13 22.44 -18.50
C ILE A 3 -10.73 21.26 -19.36
N TYR A 4 -9.43 21.14 -19.62
CA TYR A 4 -8.89 19.97 -20.31
C TYR A 4 -8.74 18.82 -19.33
N THR A 5 -9.39 17.71 -19.59
CA THR A 5 -9.44 16.54 -18.71
C THR A 5 -8.82 15.31 -19.36
N THR A 6 -8.51 14.31 -18.55
CA THR A 6 -7.94 13.03 -19.00
C THR A 6 -8.95 11.90 -18.80
N LYS A 7 -8.66 10.71 -19.35
CA LYS A 7 -9.45 9.50 -19.09
C LYS A 7 -9.53 9.17 -17.61
N VAL A 8 -8.50 9.52 -16.84
CA VAL A 8 -8.49 9.32 -15.38
C VAL A 8 -9.52 10.21 -14.70
N PHE A 9 -9.67 11.46 -15.17
CA PHE A 9 -10.73 12.35 -14.71
C PHE A 9 -12.12 11.75 -14.97
N GLU A 10 -12.38 11.30 -16.20
CA GLU A 10 -13.67 10.71 -16.58
C GLU A 10 -14.03 9.50 -15.70
N LYS A 11 -13.07 8.62 -15.44
CA LYS A 11 -13.26 7.47 -14.54
C LYS A 11 -13.63 7.91 -13.13
N ASN A 12 -12.94 8.92 -12.57
CA ASN A 12 -13.24 9.46 -11.24
C ASN A 12 -14.60 10.19 -11.19
N PHE A 13 -14.93 10.96 -12.23
CA PHE A 13 -16.19 11.69 -12.33
C PHE A 13 -17.41 10.76 -12.36
N ASN A 14 -17.29 9.63 -13.05
CA ASN A 14 -18.36 8.63 -13.19
C ASN A 14 -18.40 7.61 -12.03
N ALA A 15 -17.43 7.63 -11.13
CA ALA A 15 -17.40 6.72 -9.99
C ALA A 15 -18.43 7.12 -8.93
N ASN A 16 -19.36 6.20 -8.61
CA ASN A 16 -20.42 6.41 -7.63
C ASN A 16 -20.13 5.76 -6.27
N SER A 17 -19.05 5.01 -6.15
CA SER A 17 -18.66 4.35 -4.90
C SER A 17 -18.23 5.37 -3.87
N ARG A 18 -18.40 5.03 -2.59
CA ARG A 18 -17.97 5.86 -1.47
C ARG A 18 -16.46 6.08 -1.46
N ILE A 19 -15.69 5.05 -1.83
CA ILE A 19 -14.23 5.11 -1.91
C ILE A 19 -13.81 4.93 -3.36
N VAL A 20 -12.92 5.81 -3.84
CA VAL A 20 -12.36 5.73 -5.19
C VAL A 20 -10.83 5.70 -5.05
N VAL A 21 -10.23 4.57 -5.37
CA VAL A 21 -8.78 4.35 -5.25
C VAL A 21 -8.13 4.47 -6.62
N ASN A 22 -7.23 5.43 -6.76
CA ASN A 22 -6.44 5.67 -7.96
C ASN A 22 -5.00 5.19 -7.76
N GLN A 23 -4.71 4.00 -8.23
CA GLN A 23 -3.36 3.47 -8.35
C GLN A 23 -2.78 3.85 -9.70
N GLY A 24 -1.50 4.20 -9.76
CA GLY A 24 -0.91 4.39 -11.09
C GLY A 24 0.54 4.82 -11.09
N GLY A 25 1.13 4.76 -12.27
CA GLY A 25 2.48 5.22 -12.52
C GLY A 25 2.67 6.73 -12.31
N THR A 26 3.92 7.17 -12.41
CA THR A 26 4.23 8.59 -12.35
C THR A 26 3.59 9.33 -13.53
N ARG A 27 3.21 10.60 -13.32
CA ARG A 27 2.64 11.47 -14.37
C ARG A 27 1.36 10.94 -15.03
N SER A 28 0.67 9.98 -14.46
CA SER A 28 -0.59 9.43 -14.98
C SER A 28 -1.82 10.32 -14.75
N SER A 29 -1.64 11.56 -14.31
CA SER A 29 -2.67 12.57 -14.01
C SER A 29 -3.61 12.29 -12.82
N LYS A 30 -3.36 11.29 -11.99
CA LYS A 30 -4.22 10.94 -10.84
C LYS A 30 -4.58 12.14 -9.98
N THR A 31 -3.57 12.79 -9.41
CA THR A 31 -3.72 13.93 -8.49
C THR A 31 -4.46 15.09 -9.16
N ILE A 32 -4.02 15.50 -10.34
CA ILE A 32 -4.65 16.61 -11.09
C ILE A 32 -6.11 16.31 -11.41
N SER A 33 -6.43 15.09 -11.83
CA SER A 33 -7.81 14.68 -12.13
C SER A 33 -8.73 14.76 -10.91
N ILE A 34 -8.25 14.37 -9.74
CA ILE A 34 -9.02 14.47 -8.49
C ILE A 34 -9.18 15.94 -8.06
N LEU A 35 -8.14 16.76 -8.19
CA LEU A 35 -8.22 18.18 -7.89
C LEU A 35 -9.20 18.93 -8.82
N GLN A 36 -9.18 18.61 -10.12
CA GLN A 36 -10.15 19.13 -11.09
C GLN A 36 -11.59 18.71 -10.70
N LEU A 37 -11.78 17.46 -10.30
CA LEU A 37 -13.07 16.96 -9.83
C LEU A 37 -13.57 17.72 -8.60
N ILE A 38 -12.71 17.99 -7.61
CA ILE A 38 -13.03 18.78 -6.42
C ILE A 38 -13.47 20.19 -6.82
N ILE A 39 -12.76 20.85 -7.74
CA ILE A 39 -13.10 22.17 -8.22
C ILE A 39 -14.48 22.16 -8.91
N ILE A 40 -14.73 21.25 -9.82
CA ILE A 40 -16.00 21.13 -10.54
C ILE A 40 -17.16 20.87 -9.57
N ARG A 41 -17.02 19.93 -8.64
CA ARG A 41 -18.05 19.66 -7.62
C ARG A 41 -18.30 20.87 -6.72
N ALA A 42 -17.27 21.60 -6.35
CA ALA A 42 -17.42 22.82 -5.55
C ALA A 42 -18.21 23.92 -6.26
N PHE A 43 -18.26 23.94 -7.61
CA PHE A 43 -19.17 24.83 -8.35
C PHE A 43 -20.58 24.28 -8.49
N GLN A 44 -20.75 22.98 -8.46
CA GLN A 44 -22.08 22.32 -8.57
C GLN A 44 -22.81 22.26 -7.22
N GLU A 45 -22.09 22.27 -6.12
CA GLU A 45 -22.60 22.09 -4.76
C GLU A 45 -22.28 23.29 -3.88
N SER A 46 -22.95 23.40 -2.74
CA SER A 46 -22.77 24.50 -1.77
C SER A 46 -22.83 23.98 -0.33
N GLY A 47 -22.10 24.64 0.57
CA GLY A 47 -22.08 24.32 2.00
C GLY A 47 -21.31 23.02 2.33
N LYS A 48 -20.42 22.59 1.45
CA LYS A 48 -19.61 21.38 1.61
C LYS A 48 -18.21 21.70 2.13
N VAL A 49 -17.61 20.71 2.77
CA VAL A 49 -16.20 20.72 3.20
C VAL A 49 -15.44 19.63 2.43
N TYR A 50 -14.41 20.04 1.70
CA TYR A 50 -13.48 19.19 0.94
C TYR A 50 -12.14 19.22 1.64
N SER A 51 -11.66 18.10 2.14
CA SER A 51 -10.34 17.98 2.79
C SER A 51 -9.34 17.34 1.87
N ILE A 52 -8.30 18.06 1.48
CA ILE A 52 -7.16 17.55 0.73
C ILE A 52 -6.08 17.21 1.77
N CYS A 53 -5.77 15.93 1.89
CA CYS A 53 -4.95 15.38 2.95
C CYS A 53 -3.62 14.82 2.41
N ARG A 54 -2.53 15.02 3.15
CA ARG A 54 -1.27 14.32 2.96
C ARG A 54 -0.62 14.02 4.30
N LYS A 55 0.36 13.12 4.35
CA LYS A 55 0.98 12.72 5.62
C LYS A 55 1.60 13.89 6.35
N THR A 56 2.34 14.78 5.66
CA THR A 56 3.01 15.94 6.27
C THR A 56 2.64 17.25 5.59
N LEU A 57 2.67 18.35 6.36
CA LEU A 57 2.35 19.69 5.84
C LEU A 57 3.37 20.19 4.79
N PRO A 58 4.70 20.01 4.94
CA PRO A 58 5.65 20.40 3.90
C PRO A 58 5.39 19.65 2.58
N ALA A 59 5.12 18.36 2.62
CA ALA A 59 4.79 17.57 1.44
C ALA A 59 3.48 18.05 0.79
N LEU A 60 2.44 18.32 1.59
CA LEU A 60 1.17 18.84 1.10
C LEU A 60 1.34 20.20 0.38
N LYS A 61 2.10 21.12 0.97
CA LYS A 61 2.40 22.44 0.37
C LYS A 61 3.17 22.34 -0.94
N GLY A 62 4.10 21.41 -1.02
CA GLY A 62 4.93 21.21 -2.22
C GLY A 62 4.25 20.47 -3.37
N THR A 63 3.07 19.87 -3.13
CA THR A 63 2.36 19.03 -4.11
C THR A 63 0.89 19.43 -4.24
N ALA A 64 -0.05 18.63 -3.74
CA ALA A 64 -1.48 18.79 -3.98
C ALA A 64 -2.03 20.21 -3.66
N MET A 65 -1.50 20.88 -2.62
CA MET A 65 -1.91 22.25 -2.31
C MET A 65 -1.43 23.23 -3.41
N ARG A 66 -0.17 23.11 -3.83
CA ARG A 66 0.38 23.95 -4.91
C ARG A 66 -0.40 23.70 -6.20
N ASP A 67 -0.57 22.45 -6.58
CA ASP A 67 -1.23 22.05 -7.82
C ASP A 67 -2.70 22.53 -7.84
N PHE A 68 -3.40 22.49 -6.69
CA PHE A 68 -4.75 23.04 -6.57
C PHE A 68 -4.78 24.55 -6.83
N PHE A 69 -3.88 25.33 -6.24
CA PHE A 69 -3.86 26.78 -6.46
C PHE A 69 -3.38 27.15 -7.86
N ASP A 70 -2.51 26.37 -8.47
CA ASP A 70 -2.09 26.58 -9.86
C ASP A 70 -3.26 26.31 -10.80
N LEU A 71 -4.05 25.25 -10.61
CA LEU A 71 -5.29 25.01 -11.35
C LEU A 71 -6.27 26.19 -11.22
N LEU A 72 -6.46 26.76 -10.01
CA LEU A 72 -7.35 27.92 -9.85
C LEU A 72 -6.85 29.16 -10.59
N LYS A 73 -5.52 29.37 -10.66
CA LYS A 73 -4.93 30.49 -11.40
C LYS A 73 -5.06 30.28 -12.92
N ASP A 74 -4.75 29.08 -13.40
CA ASP A 74 -4.85 28.71 -14.82
C ASP A 74 -6.29 28.85 -15.33
N LEU A 75 -7.27 28.63 -14.46
CA LEU A 75 -8.69 28.79 -14.76
C LEU A 75 -9.21 30.24 -14.54
N ASP A 76 -8.35 31.16 -14.12
CA ASP A 76 -8.68 32.56 -13.78
C ASP A 76 -9.80 32.72 -12.71
N ILE A 77 -9.83 31.79 -11.74
CA ILE A 77 -10.81 31.78 -10.64
C ILE A 77 -10.18 31.95 -9.26
N TYR A 78 -8.87 32.11 -9.19
CA TYR A 78 -8.19 32.35 -7.93
C TYR A 78 -8.48 33.76 -7.38
N ASN A 79 -8.95 33.83 -6.13
CA ASN A 79 -9.15 35.09 -5.44
C ASN A 79 -8.42 35.08 -4.09
N VAL A 80 -7.48 36.02 -3.93
CA VAL A 80 -6.66 36.13 -2.70
C VAL A 80 -7.51 36.37 -1.44
N LYS A 81 -8.67 37.02 -1.54
CA LYS A 81 -9.57 37.27 -0.40
C LYS A 81 -10.23 36.00 0.12
N HIS A 82 -10.30 34.97 -0.68
CA HIS A 82 -10.86 33.67 -0.31
C HIS A 82 -9.81 32.70 0.29
N HIS A 83 -8.52 33.05 0.23
CA HIS A 83 -7.42 32.23 0.69
C HIS A 83 -6.98 32.62 2.11
N ASN A 84 -7.30 31.79 3.08
CA ASN A 84 -6.75 31.88 4.43
C ASN A 84 -5.47 31.05 4.53
N LYS A 85 -4.31 31.71 4.42
CA LYS A 85 -2.99 31.08 4.42
C LYS A 85 -2.61 30.49 5.79
N SER A 86 -3.10 31.09 6.88
CA SER A 86 -2.80 30.66 8.25
C SER A 86 -3.52 29.34 8.58
N GLU A 87 -4.79 29.26 8.20
CA GLU A 87 -5.63 28.08 8.43
C GLU A 87 -5.53 27.04 7.31
N HIS A 88 -4.75 27.32 6.25
CA HIS A 88 -4.64 26.49 5.07
C HIS A 88 -6.01 26.14 4.48
N THR A 89 -6.87 27.15 4.28
CA THR A 89 -8.21 26.97 3.71
C THR A 89 -8.45 27.92 2.53
N TYR A 90 -9.33 27.49 1.62
CA TYR A 90 -9.80 28.30 0.51
C TYR A 90 -11.32 28.22 0.40
N LYS A 91 -11.99 29.36 0.24
CA LYS A 91 -13.45 29.43 0.02
C LYS A 91 -13.76 29.42 -1.47
N LEU A 92 -14.53 28.44 -1.92
CA LEU A 92 -14.95 28.33 -3.31
C LEU A 92 -16.45 28.04 -3.38
N ASN A 93 -17.22 28.96 -3.98
CA ASN A 93 -18.68 28.84 -4.14
C ASN A 93 -19.41 28.42 -2.84
N ASN A 94 -19.18 29.15 -1.73
CA ASN A 94 -19.73 28.84 -0.40
C ASN A 94 -19.32 27.47 0.17
N ASN A 95 -18.31 26.81 -0.41
CA ASN A 95 -17.68 25.62 0.13
C ASN A 95 -16.34 25.96 0.78
N ILE A 96 -15.86 25.06 1.63
CA ILE A 96 -14.54 25.15 2.25
C ILE A 96 -13.66 24.05 1.68
N ILE A 97 -12.55 24.44 1.07
CA ILE A 97 -11.47 23.54 0.71
C ILE A 97 -10.42 23.68 1.81
N GLU A 98 -10.16 22.62 2.57
CA GLU A 98 -9.14 22.60 3.62
C GLU A 98 -7.98 21.70 3.24
N PHE A 99 -6.77 22.13 3.61
CA PHE A 99 -5.54 21.36 3.40
C PHE A 99 -5.03 20.86 4.74
N LEU A 100 -5.02 19.53 4.91
CA LEU A 100 -4.83 18.89 6.20
C LEU A 100 -3.62 17.94 6.18
N ALA A 101 -2.66 18.18 7.06
CA ALA A 101 -1.61 17.22 7.36
C ALA A 101 -2.10 16.21 8.42
N VAL A 102 -1.73 14.93 8.23
CA VAL A 102 -2.22 13.81 9.05
C VAL A 102 -1.17 13.33 10.06
N ASP A 103 -0.07 14.07 10.19
CA ASP A 103 0.99 13.86 11.18
C ASP A 103 0.56 14.11 12.63
N GLU A 104 -0.52 14.86 12.81
CA GLU A 104 -1.12 15.15 14.12
C GLU A 104 -2.53 14.57 14.22
N PRO A 105 -2.71 13.40 14.86
CA PRO A 105 -4.02 12.73 14.98
C PRO A 105 -5.11 13.60 15.62
N GLN A 106 -4.73 14.57 16.48
CA GLN A 106 -5.68 15.46 17.14
C GLN A 106 -6.37 16.44 16.17
N LYS A 107 -5.68 16.86 15.11
CA LYS A 107 -6.26 17.77 14.09
C LYS A 107 -7.34 17.09 13.26
N ILE A 108 -7.26 15.75 13.13
CA ILE A 108 -8.21 14.94 12.38
C ILE A 108 -9.49 14.71 13.19
N ARG A 109 -9.38 14.60 14.52
CA ARG A 109 -10.43 14.18 15.48
C ARG A 109 -11.44 15.26 15.73
N GLY A 110 -11.89 16.08 15.06
CA GLY A 110 -12.91 17.08 15.43
C GLY A 110 -13.72 17.62 14.27
N ARG A 111 -13.27 17.40 13.05
CA ARG A 111 -13.85 18.06 11.88
C ARG A 111 -14.61 17.06 11.02
N LYS A 112 -15.90 17.27 10.83
CA LYS A 112 -16.71 16.58 9.83
C LYS A 112 -16.41 17.18 8.45
N ARG A 113 -16.35 16.34 7.43
CA ARG A 113 -16.19 16.72 6.03
C ARG A 113 -17.13 15.95 5.13
N ASN A 114 -17.41 16.48 3.97
CA ASN A 114 -18.19 15.78 2.97
C ASN A 114 -17.30 14.91 2.09
N PHE A 115 -16.16 15.47 1.69
CA PHE A 115 -15.20 14.79 0.80
C PHE A 115 -13.81 14.80 1.43
N ALA A 116 -13.08 13.70 1.25
CA ALA A 116 -11.67 13.60 1.59
C ALA A 116 -10.88 13.15 0.36
N PHE A 117 -9.76 13.80 0.10
CA PHE A 117 -8.76 13.35 -0.86
C PHE A 117 -7.47 13.03 -0.11
N LEU A 118 -7.06 11.77 -0.13
CA LEU A 118 -5.83 11.27 0.48
C LEU A 118 -4.76 11.15 -0.61
N ASN A 119 -3.92 12.17 -0.71
CA ASN A 119 -2.85 12.24 -1.69
C ASN A 119 -1.61 11.47 -1.21
N GLU A 120 -1.05 10.61 -2.06
CA GLU A 120 0.06 9.67 -1.77
C GLU A 120 -0.26 8.82 -0.54
N CYS A 121 -1.36 8.08 -0.63
CA CYS A 121 -1.93 7.34 0.49
C CYS A 121 -1.05 6.18 0.99
N ASN A 122 -0.05 5.77 0.23
CA ASN A 122 0.99 4.86 0.68
C ASN A 122 1.80 5.39 1.88
N GLU A 123 1.80 6.73 2.12
CA GLU A 123 2.42 7.33 3.30
C GLU A 123 1.55 7.22 4.58
N PHE A 124 0.27 6.85 4.46
CA PHE A 124 -0.68 6.82 5.57
C PHE A 124 -0.72 5.45 6.25
N THR A 125 -0.94 5.46 7.57
CA THR A 125 -1.28 4.23 8.28
C THR A 125 -2.77 3.89 8.09
N PHE A 126 -3.14 2.64 8.33
CA PHE A 126 -4.55 2.25 8.30
C PHE A 126 -5.38 3.00 9.37
N GLU A 127 -4.79 3.32 10.52
CA GLU A 127 -5.44 4.11 11.56
C GLU A 127 -5.75 5.54 11.08
N ASP A 128 -4.81 6.19 10.37
CA ASP A 128 -5.04 7.51 9.75
C ASP A 128 -6.26 7.47 8.83
N PHE A 129 -6.32 6.47 7.95
CA PHE A 129 -7.47 6.27 7.06
C PHE A 129 -8.77 6.08 7.84
N GLN A 130 -8.80 5.22 8.87
CA GLN A 130 -9.99 4.98 9.68
C GLN A 130 -10.49 6.28 10.33
N GLN A 131 -9.60 7.10 10.90
CA GLN A 131 -9.95 8.36 11.51
C GLN A 131 -10.54 9.36 10.51
N LEU A 132 -10.02 9.41 9.29
CA LEU A 132 -10.56 10.23 8.20
C LEU A 132 -11.92 9.69 7.71
N ALA A 133 -12.01 8.40 7.47
CA ALA A 133 -13.22 7.75 6.95
C ALA A 133 -14.44 7.87 7.88
N LEU A 134 -14.23 7.74 9.20
CA LEU A 134 -15.28 7.94 10.21
C LEU A 134 -15.90 9.35 10.20
N ARG A 135 -15.19 10.34 9.65
CA ARG A 135 -15.59 11.75 9.65
C ARG A 135 -15.90 12.30 8.25
N THR A 136 -15.81 11.45 7.24
CA THR A 136 -16.17 11.77 5.85
C THR A 136 -17.54 11.19 5.54
N THR A 137 -18.48 12.07 5.17
CA THR A 137 -19.90 11.67 5.03
C THR A 137 -20.26 11.20 3.62
N GLU A 138 -19.51 11.61 2.59
CA GLU A 138 -19.86 11.33 1.20
C GLU A 138 -18.76 10.50 0.51
N HIS A 139 -17.74 11.11 -0.08
CA HIS A 139 -16.74 10.39 -0.86
C HIS A 139 -15.32 10.52 -0.31
N ILE A 140 -14.54 9.46 -0.49
CA ILE A 140 -13.10 9.41 -0.20
C ILE A 140 -12.38 9.06 -1.49
N PHE A 141 -11.58 9.99 -2.01
CA PHE A 141 -10.66 9.77 -3.12
C PHE A 141 -9.27 9.48 -2.58
N ILE A 142 -8.59 8.54 -3.20
CA ILE A 142 -7.26 8.11 -2.82
C ILE A 142 -6.40 8.07 -4.06
N ASP A 143 -5.18 8.60 -4.01
CA ASP A 143 -4.18 8.32 -5.03
C ASP A 143 -2.88 7.81 -4.39
N PHE A 144 -2.15 7.00 -5.14
CA PHE A 144 -0.82 6.52 -4.74
C PHE A 144 -0.06 5.89 -5.91
N ASN A 145 1.26 5.82 -5.76
CA ASN A 145 2.12 4.98 -6.58
C ASN A 145 2.33 3.65 -5.87
N PRO A 146 2.19 2.51 -6.54
CA PRO A 146 2.19 1.19 -5.92
C PRO A 146 3.61 0.67 -5.60
N SER A 147 4.40 1.45 -4.86
CA SER A 147 5.79 1.13 -4.51
C SER A 147 5.93 -0.05 -3.55
N ASP A 148 4.93 -0.25 -2.69
CA ASP A 148 4.98 -1.26 -1.64
C ASP A 148 4.27 -2.54 -2.08
N GLU A 149 4.97 -3.68 -1.93
CA GLU A 149 4.40 -4.99 -2.22
C GLU A 149 3.26 -5.33 -1.25
N PHE A 150 3.43 -4.99 0.02
CA PHE A 150 2.43 -5.21 1.07
C PHE A 150 1.95 -3.88 1.62
N HIS A 151 0.68 -3.58 1.42
CA HIS A 151 0.08 -2.36 1.93
C HIS A 151 -1.39 -2.60 2.26
N TRP A 152 -1.88 -2.03 3.36
CA TRP A 152 -3.26 -2.19 3.85
C TRP A 152 -4.35 -1.79 2.84
N LEU A 153 -4.03 -0.96 1.84
CA LEU A 153 -4.96 -0.62 0.75
C LEU A 153 -5.40 -1.86 -0.03
N TYR A 154 -4.48 -2.79 -0.31
CA TYR A 154 -4.77 -4.01 -1.08
C TYR A 154 -5.66 -4.98 -0.31
N ASP A 155 -5.42 -5.13 0.98
CA ASP A 155 -6.09 -6.15 1.79
C ASP A 155 -7.38 -5.66 2.41
N LYS A 156 -7.48 -4.34 2.71
CA LYS A 156 -8.58 -3.80 3.53
C LYS A 156 -9.50 -2.82 2.80
N ILE A 157 -9.06 -2.20 1.69
CA ILE A 157 -9.84 -1.15 1.02
C ILE A 157 -10.26 -1.57 -0.37
N ILE A 158 -9.31 -1.97 -1.23
CA ILE A 158 -9.62 -2.32 -2.62
C ILE A 158 -10.65 -3.45 -2.73
N PRO A 159 -10.66 -4.49 -1.85
CA PRO A 159 -11.64 -5.58 -1.92
C PRO A 159 -13.05 -5.20 -1.44
N ARG A 160 -13.30 -3.97 -0.97
CA ARG A 160 -14.61 -3.56 -0.42
C ARG A 160 -15.62 -3.35 -1.52
N ASP A 161 -16.88 -3.69 -1.26
CA ASP A 161 -18.01 -3.50 -2.18
C ASP A 161 -18.30 -2.02 -2.48
N ASP A 162 -17.94 -1.10 -1.55
CA ASP A 162 -18.11 0.34 -1.69
C ASP A 162 -16.86 1.03 -2.25
N CYS A 163 -15.95 0.28 -2.90
CA CYS A 163 -14.70 0.76 -3.49
C CYS A 163 -14.71 0.63 -5.02
N THR A 164 -14.35 1.70 -5.71
CA THR A 164 -13.98 1.67 -7.14
C THR A 164 -12.47 1.76 -7.25
N PHE A 165 -11.86 0.81 -7.95
CA PHE A 165 -10.42 0.79 -8.22
C PHE A 165 -10.13 1.27 -9.65
N ILE A 166 -9.25 2.26 -9.78
CA ILE A 166 -8.83 2.85 -11.05
C ILE A 166 -7.31 2.70 -11.15
N GLN A 167 -6.86 1.97 -12.17
CA GLN A 167 -5.45 1.92 -12.53
C GLN A 167 -5.17 2.84 -13.72
N SER A 168 -4.01 3.52 -13.69
CA SER A 168 -3.61 4.45 -14.75
C SER A 168 -2.09 4.46 -14.96
N THR A 169 -1.70 4.81 -16.18
CA THR A 169 -0.31 4.95 -16.60
C THR A 169 -0.06 6.33 -17.19
N TYR A 170 1.18 6.68 -17.48
CA TYR A 170 1.54 7.91 -18.19
C TYR A 170 0.84 8.04 -19.56
N LEU A 171 0.46 6.93 -20.18
CA LEU A 171 -0.27 6.91 -21.47
C LEU A 171 -1.72 7.44 -21.36
N ASP A 172 -2.29 7.46 -20.15
CA ASP A 172 -3.60 8.05 -19.89
C ASP A 172 -3.55 9.58 -19.80
N ASN A 173 -2.35 10.18 -19.84
CA ASN A 173 -2.13 11.61 -19.79
C ASN A 173 -1.63 12.16 -21.15
N PRO A 174 -2.52 12.68 -22.00
CA PRO A 174 -2.15 13.20 -23.32
C PRO A 174 -1.41 14.54 -23.30
N PHE A 175 -1.24 15.15 -22.12
CA PHE A 175 -0.62 16.47 -21.96
C PHE A 175 0.86 16.40 -21.58
N LEU A 176 1.48 15.22 -21.62
CA LEU A 176 2.88 15.07 -21.30
C LEU A 176 3.78 15.53 -22.43
N GLU A 177 4.81 16.29 -22.04
CA GLU A 177 5.88 16.66 -22.98
C GLU A 177 6.67 15.41 -23.42
N PRO A 178 7.14 15.36 -24.69
CA PRO A 178 7.88 14.22 -25.24
C PRO A 178 9.11 13.84 -24.42
N GLU A 179 9.81 14.82 -23.85
CA GLU A 179 10.98 14.59 -22.99
C GLU A 179 10.60 13.87 -21.70
N THR A 180 9.48 14.24 -21.08
CA THR A 180 8.95 13.55 -19.90
C THR A 180 8.62 12.10 -20.20
N ILE A 181 8.01 11.82 -21.34
CA ILE A 181 7.71 10.45 -21.79
C ILE A 181 9.00 9.65 -21.94
N LYS A 182 10.02 10.20 -22.59
CA LYS A 182 11.34 9.55 -22.74
C LYS A 182 11.98 9.21 -21.40
N GLU A 183 11.90 10.13 -20.41
CA GLU A 183 12.43 9.86 -19.07
C GLU A 183 11.68 8.74 -18.35
N ILE A 184 10.34 8.69 -18.48
CA ILE A 184 9.55 7.58 -17.93
C ILE A 184 9.93 6.26 -18.61
N GLU A 185 10.10 6.26 -19.94
CA GLU A 185 10.45 5.05 -20.69
C GLU A 185 11.88 4.55 -20.41
N ARG A 186 12.79 5.42 -19.97
CA ARG A 186 14.13 4.99 -19.48
C ARG A 186 14.04 4.10 -18.25
N LEU A 187 12.97 4.19 -17.46
CA LEU A 187 12.75 3.31 -16.32
C LEU A 187 12.66 1.83 -16.71
N LYS A 188 12.46 1.51 -18.00
CA LYS A 188 12.50 0.14 -18.53
C LYS A 188 13.84 -0.57 -18.31
N MET A 189 14.90 0.16 -17.93
CA MET A 189 16.18 -0.42 -17.54
C MET A 189 16.15 -1.13 -16.18
N ASP A 190 15.15 -0.83 -15.35
CA ASP A 190 14.91 -1.49 -14.07
C ASP A 190 13.46 -1.99 -14.04
N ASP A 191 13.29 -3.30 -14.03
CA ASP A 191 11.98 -3.95 -14.14
C ASP A 191 11.01 -3.52 -13.03
N ASN A 192 11.51 -3.34 -11.79
CA ASN A 192 10.64 -2.95 -10.67
C ASN A 192 10.27 -1.47 -10.74
N TYR A 193 11.20 -0.59 -11.09
CA TYR A 193 10.90 0.82 -11.32
C TYR A 193 9.94 1.02 -12.48
N TRP A 194 10.14 0.30 -13.57
CA TRP A 194 9.21 0.33 -14.71
C TRP A 194 7.82 -0.14 -14.33
N ARG A 195 7.74 -1.25 -13.59
CA ARG A 195 6.49 -1.81 -13.11
C ARG A 195 5.71 -0.80 -12.27
N VAL A 196 6.36 -0.18 -11.29
CA VAL A 196 5.73 0.78 -10.36
C VAL A 196 5.43 2.12 -11.03
N TYR A 197 6.44 2.75 -11.59
CA TYR A 197 6.36 4.14 -12.03
C TYR A 197 5.96 4.29 -13.50
N GLY A 198 6.22 3.30 -14.34
CA GLY A 198 5.76 3.26 -15.73
C GLY A 198 4.36 2.68 -15.86
N LEU A 199 4.17 1.44 -15.43
CA LEU A 199 2.93 0.69 -15.61
C LEU A 199 1.90 0.91 -14.50
N GLY A 200 2.29 1.49 -13.37
CA GLY A 200 1.40 1.65 -12.21
C GLY A 200 0.97 0.31 -11.61
N GLU A 201 1.79 -0.70 -11.75
CA GLU A 201 1.59 -2.03 -11.19
C GLU A 201 2.28 -2.15 -9.83
N LYS A 202 1.77 -3.04 -9.00
CA LYS A 202 2.30 -3.32 -7.68
C LYS A 202 3.78 -3.70 -7.74
N GLY A 203 4.62 -2.98 -7.00
CA GLY A 203 6.05 -3.26 -6.89
C GLY A 203 6.32 -4.63 -6.26
N VAL A 204 7.49 -5.16 -6.55
CA VAL A 204 8.00 -6.37 -5.91
C VAL A 204 9.12 -5.95 -4.97
N SER A 205 9.05 -6.37 -3.71
CA SER A 205 10.08 -6.04 -2.74
C SER A 205 11.44 -6.57 -3.21
N MET A 206 12.46 -5.70 -3.22
CA MET A 206 13.84 -6.13 -3.50
C MET A 206 14.39 -7.05 -2.41
N SER A 207 13.76 -7.09 -1.23
CA SER A 207 14.06 -8.01 -0.14
C SER A 207 13.45 -9.40 -0.35
N THR A 208 12.58 -9.59 -1.32
CA THR A 208 12.06 -10.92 -1.67
C THR A 208 13.18 -11.74 -2.31
N ILE A 209 13.77 -12.64 -1.54
CA ILE A 209 14.85 -13.54 -1.97
C ILE A 209 14.33 -14.48 -3.08
N PHE A 210 13.09 -14.90 -2.97
CA PHE A 210 12.44 -15.80 -3.93
C PHE A 210 11.38 -15.05 -4.74
N ARG A 211 11.76 -14.53 -5.92
CA ARG A 211 10.87 -13.72 -6.78
C ARG A 211 9.85 -14.52 -7.59
N ASN A 212 10.07 -15.81 -7.77
CA ASN A 212 9.26 -16.70 -8.60
C ASN A 212 8.41 -17.67 -7.77
N THR A 213 7.90 -17.22 -6.62
CA THR A 213 7.01 -18.05 -5.78
C THR A 213 5.60 -18.10 -6.36
N LYS A 214 4.99 -19.30 -6.29
CA LYS A 214 3.59 -19.52 -6.62
C LYS A 214 2.91 -20.19 -5.45
N LEU A 215 1.75 -19.69 -5.06
CA LEU A 215 0.90 -20.42 -4.11
C LEU A 215 0.27 -21.61 -4.84
N ILE A 216 0.32 -22.79 -4.19
CA ILE A 216 -0.30 -24.02 -4.68
C ILE A 216 -1.15 -24.63 -3.56
N ASP A 217 -2.23 -25.30 -3.92
CA ASP A 217 -3.14 -25.91 -2.93
C ASP A 217 -2.59 -27.23 -2.36
N LYS A 218 -1.75 -27.92 -3.10
CA LYS A 218 -1.18 -29.22 -2.71
C LYS A 218 0.19 -29.42 -3.34
N ILE A 219 1.15 -29.95 -2.56
CA ILE A 219 2.45 -30.40 -3.07
C ILE A 219 2.22 -31.66 -3.93
N PRO A 220 2.82 -31.76 -5.14
CA PRO A 220 2.73 -32.94 -5.97
C PRO A 220 3.24 -34.22 -5.25
N GLU A 221 2.64 -35.38 -5.50
CA GLU A 221 2.87 -36.61 -4.73
C GLU A 221 4.24 -37.26 -4.99
N ASP A 222 4.87 -36.94 -6.11
CA ASP A 222 6.15 -37.51 -6.57
C ASP A 222 7.37 -36.68 -6.19
N ILE A 223 7.19 -35.60 -5.41
CA ILE A 223 8.28 -34.73 -4.99
C ILE A 223 8.94 -35.25 -3.71
N LYS A 224 10.27 -35.26 -3.74
CA LYS A 224 11.07 -35.79 -2.62
C LYS A 224 11.05 -34.85 -1.44
N PHE A 225 10.68 -35.36 -0.24
CA PHE A 225 10.88 -34.70 1.02
C PHE A 225 12.38 -34.56 1.32
N VAL A 226 12.80 -33.34 1.74
CA VAL A 226 14.20 -33.01 2.02
C VAL A 226 14.46 -32.89 3.52
N GLY A 227 13.56 -32.28 4.28
CA GLY A 227 13.71 -32.03 5.71
C GLY A 227 12.82 -30.89 6.19
N TYR A 228 13.11 -30.40 7.40
CA TYR A 228 12.42 -29.28 8.00
C TYR A 228 13.38 -28.09 8.18
N GLY A 229 12.86 -26.87 8.02
CA GLY A 229 13.55 -25.63 8.37
C GLY A 229 12.88 -24.98 9.57
N LEU A 230 13.66 -24.56 10.56
CA LEU A 230 13.15 -23.87 11.77
C LEU A 230 13.88 -22.53 11.92
N ASP A 231 13.10 -21.46 11.96
CA ASP A 231 13.56 -20.12 12.30
C ASP A 231 12.99 -19.69 13.65
N TRP A 232 13.84 -19.07 14.47
CA TRP A 232 13.49 -18.70 15.82
C TRP A 232 12.92 -17.30 15.87
N GLY A 233 11.75 -17.15 16.49
CA GLY A 233 11.16 -15.87 16.81
C GLY A 233 10.45 -15.91 18.15
N PHE A 234 10.18 -14.74 18.75
CA PHE A 234 9.41 -14.65 19.98
C PHE A 234 8.47 -13.45 19.94
N SER A 235 8.92 -12.24 20.31
CA SER A 235 8.04 -11.08 20.48
C SER A 235 7.79 -10.30 19.21
N SER A 236 8.83 -9.90 18.47
CA SER A 236 8.74 -9.13 17.23
C SER A 236 8.51 -10.02 16.02
N ASP A 237 9.25 -11.12 15.95
CA ASP A 237 9.23 -12.05 14.85
C ASP A 237 8.55 -13.37 15.25
N PRO A 238 7.77 -14.01 14.37
CA PRO A 238 7.20 -15.31 14.65
C PRO A 238 8.24 -16.41 14.56
N THR A 239 8.06 -17.48 15.33
CA THR A 239 8.73 -18.75 15.07
C THR A 239 8.12 -19.38 13.84
N ALA A 240 8.95 -19.83 12.89
CA ALA A 240 8.51 -20.48 11.66
C ALA A 240 9.08 -21.89 11.54
N LEU A 241 8.22 -22.90 11.30
CA LEU A 241 8.62 -24.28 10.94
C LEU A 241 8.02 -24.61 9.61
N VAL A 242 8.85 -25.05 8.67
CA VAL A 242 8.43 -25.42 7.31
C VAL A 242 8.89 -26.83 6.93
N GLU A 243 8.07 -27.57 6.19
CA GLU A 243 8.50 -28.74 5.44
C GLU A 243 9.09 -28.31 4.11
N ILE A 244 10.16 -28.97 3.70
CA ILE A 244 10.87 -28.69 2.46
C ILE A 244 10.84 -29.93 1.58
N TYR A 245 10.34 -29.76 0.37
CA TYR A 245 10.36 -30.75 -0.68
C TYR A 245 11.07 -30.15 -1.89
N ALA A 246 11.77 -30.96 -2.66
CA ALA A 246 12.50 -30.50 -3.84
C ALA A 246 12.59 -31.55 -4.95
N ASN A 247 12.64 -31.07 -6.19
CA ASN A 247 13.11 -31.80 -7.37
C ASN A 247 14.29 -31.03 -7.99
N GLU A 248 14.65 -31.36 -9.23
CA GLU A 248 15.80 -30.76 -9.91
C GLU A 248 15.62 -29.25 -10.22
N THR A 249 14.39 -28.75 -10.31
CA THR A 249 14.06 -27.42 -10.78
C THR A 249 13.35 -26.55 -9.72
N ASP A 250 12.58 -27.19 -8.83
CA ASP A 250 11.65 -26.49 -7.95
C ASP A 250 11.84 -26.89 -6.49
N ILE A 251 11.60 -25.94 -5.59
CA ILE A 251 11.52 -26.14 -4.14
C ILE A 251 10.07 -25.85 -3.71
N TYR A 252 9.52 -26.75 -2.92
CA TYR A 252 8.18 -26.61 -2.35
C TYR A 252 8.29 -26.46 -0.84
N LEU A 253 7.57 -25.51 -0.28
CA LEU A 253 7.53 -25.23 1.13
C LEU A 253 6.09 -25.39 1.64
N ASN A 254 5.93 -26.10 2.75
CA ASN A 254 4.67 -26.21 3.47
C ASN A 254 4.86 -25.60 4.87
N GLU A 255 4.15 -24.53 5.17
CA GLU A 255 4.21 -23.87 6.46
C GLU A 255 3.44 -24.68 7.51
N LEU A 256 4.11 -25.10 8.57
CA LEU A 256 3.55 -25.90 9.66
C LEU A 256 3.31 -25.09 10.92
N ILE A 257 4.21 -24.16 11.25
CA ILE A 257 4.12 -23.24 12.37
C ILE A 257 4.53 -21.86 11.89
N TYR A 258 3.73 -20.84 12.21
CA TYR A 258 4.04 -19.43 12.02
C TYR A 258 3.36 -18.62 13.12
N GLU A 259 3.97 -18.58 14.31
CA GLU A 259 3.35 -18.02 15.51
C GLU A 259 4.37 -17.28 16.38
N ARG A 260 3.90 -16.28 17.10
CA ARG A 260 4.68 -15.50 18.07
C ARG A 260 4.51 -16.05 19.47
N GLU A 261 5.41 -15.63 20.37
CA GLU A 261 5.36 -15.93 21.82
C GLU A 261 5.44 -17.42 22.18
N LEU A 262 6.00 -18.24 21.27
CA LEU A 262 6.23 -19.65 21.53
C LEU A 262 7.53 -19.86 22.32
N THR A 263 7.43 -20.53 23.46
CA THR A 263 8.61 -21.08 24.16
C THR A 263 9.12 -22.32 23.43
N ASN A 264 10.37 -22.75 23.72
CA ASN A 264 10.92 -23.97 23.16
C ASN A 264 10.07 -25.21 23.52
N GLN A 265 9.44 -25.19 24.71
CA GLN A 265 8.51 -26.23 25.10
C GLN A 265 7.24 -26.26 24.24
N ASP A 266 6.70 -25.07 23.90
CA ASP A 266 5.52 -24.97 23.05
C ASP A 266 5.84 -25.42 21.62
N ILE A 267 7.01 -25.04 21.10
CA ILE A 267 7.49 -25.50 19.79
C ILE A 267 7.59 -27.02 19.77
N GLY A 268 8.23 -27.63 20.77
CA GLY A 268 8.35 -29.09 20.89
C GLY A 268 7.00 -29.80 21.02
N ASN A 269 6.03 -29.22 21.71
CA ASN A 269 4.68 -29.77 21.83
C ASN A 269 3.94 -29.70 20.49
N LYS A 270 3.96 -28.55 19.81
CA LYS A 270 3.38 -28.40 18.46
C LYS A 270 3.97 -29.38 17.45
N MET A 271 5.29 -29.57 17.49
CA MET A 271 5.96 -30.55 16.62
C MET A 271 5.48 -32.00 16.91
N ARG A 272 5.16 -32.34 18.16
CA ARG A 272 4.56 -33.65 18.50
C ARG A 272 3.12 -33.76 18.00
N ASP A 273 2.33 -32.71 18.17
CA ASP A 273 0.93 -32.68 17.74
C ASP A 273 0.81 -32.78 16.21
N LEU A 274 1.73 -32.12 15.49
CA LEU A 274 1.88 -32.20 14.03
C LEU A 274 2.49 -33.54 13.56
N LYS A 275 2.89 -34.41 14.51
CA LYS A 275 3.50 -35.73 14.23
C LYS A 275 4.77 -35.63 13.40
N ILE A 276 5.57 -34.59 13.63
CA ILE A 276 6.88 -34.45 12.98
C ILE A 276 7.71 -35.71 13.22
N ASP A 277 8.23 -36.32 12.14
CA ASP A 277 9.08 -37.48 12.26
C ASP A 277 10.42 -37.10 12.92
N ARG A 278 10.66 -37.69 14.10
CA ARG A 278 11.84 -37.41 14.94
C ARG A 278 13.17 -37.83 14.30
N HIS A 279 13.13 -38.68 13.29
CA HIS A 279 14.33 -39.14 12.57
C HIS A 279 14.69 -38.23 11.41
N GLN A 280 13.73 -37.45 10.93
CA GLN A 280 13.97 -36.50 9.84
C GLN A 280 14.76 -35.28 10.33
N GLU A 281 15.61 -34.76 9.48
CA GLU A 281 16.50 -33.66 9.82
C GLU A 281 15.73 -32.33 9.89
N ILE A 282 15.95 -31.60 10.99
CA ILE A 282 15.49 -30.23 11.19
C ILE A 282 16.72 -29.34 11.18
N ILE A 283 16.83 -28.44 10.23
CA ILE A 283 17.87 -27.41 10.21
C ILE A 283 17.31 -26.13 10.81
N ALA A 284 17.89 -25.69 11.92
CA ALA A 284 17.47 -24.47 12.62
C ALA A 284 18.49 -23.35 12.44
N ASP A 285 18.02 -22.10 12.52
CA ASP A 285 18.95 -20.98 12.57
C ASP A 285 19.93 -21.13 13.73
N SER A 286 21.20 -20.93 13.42
CA SER A 286 22.32 -21.14 14.34
C SER A 286 22.49 -20.01 15.39
N SER A 287 21.67 -18.97 15.36
CA SER A 287 21.71 -17.85 16.32
C SER A 287 21.36 -18.25 17.74
N GLU A 288 20.53 -19.31 17.93
CA GLU A 288 19.99 -19.77 19.20
C GLU A 288 20.46 -21.19 19.61
N PRO A 289 21.74 -21.39 19.96
CA PRO A 289 22.28 -22.72 20.27
C PRO A 289 21.65 -23.39 21.49
N LYS A 290 21.14 -22.59 22.44
CA LYS A 290 20.41 -23.14 23.62
C LYS A 290 19.07 -23.74 23.22
N SER A 291 18.35 -23.04 22.35
CA SER A 291 17.05 -23.49 21.84
C SER A 291 17.20 -24.78 21.03
N ILE A 292 18.25 -24.86 20.20
CA ILE A 292 18.59 -26.10 19.46
C ILE A 292 18.83 -27.25 20.45
N GLU A 293 19.62 -27.06 21.48
CA GLU A 293 19.92 -28.10 22.47
C GLU A 293 18.65 -28.52 23.25
N GLU A 294 17.74 -27.60 23.59
CA GLU A 294 16.49 -27.92 24.26
C GLU A 294 15.57 -28.78 23.37
N ILE A 295 15.40 -28.45 22.11
CA ILE A 295 14.61 -29.25 21.15
C ILE A 295 15.28 -30.61 20.89
N TYR A 296 16.62 -30.67 20.82
CA TYR A 296 17.36 -31.92 20.71
C TYR A 296 17.07 -32.87 21.88
N ARG A 297 17.06 -32.34 23.15
CA ARG A 297 16.70 -33.11 24.34
C ARG A 297 15.26 -33.59 24.35
N MET A 298 14.39 -33.00 23.54
CA MET A 298 13.03 -33.50 23.31
C MET A 298 12.96 -34.64 22.27
N HIS A 299 14.13 -35.16 21.87
CA HIS A 299 14.35 -36.24 20.93
C HIS A 299 14.01 -35.93 19.47
N PHE A 300 14.16 -34.69 19.02
CA PHE A 300 14.11 -34.33 17.61
C PHE A 300 15.53 -34.27 17.00
N ASN A 301 15.67 -34.68 15.74
CA ASN A 301 16.94 -34.64 15.02
C ASN A 301 17.20 -33.23 14.45
N ILE A 302 17.49 -32.30 15.35
CA ILE A 302 17.73 -30.89 15.03
C ILE A 302 19.22 -30.56 14.97
N LYS A 303 19.62 -29.77 14.01
CA LYS A 303 20.99 -29.30 13.80
C LYS A 303 21.03 -27.82 13.47
N PRO A 304 22.13 -27.12 13.83
CA PRO A 304 22.30 -25.72 13.40
C PRO A 304 22.56 -25.63 11.87
N SER A 305 22.07 -24.54 11.27
CA SER A 305 22.42 -24.19 9.91
C SER A 305 23.92 -23.88 9.79
N ARG A 306 24.51 -24.24 8.66
CA ARG A 306 25.90 -23.84 8.35
C ARG A 306 25.89 -22.34 7.97
N LYS A 307 26.79 -21.57 8.58
CA LYS A 307 27.05 -20.18 8.19
C LYS A 307 27.85 -20.12 6.91
#